data_eea111bf1ca544abef5d1c27bbea0923
#
_entry.id   eea111bf1ca544abef5d1c27bbea0923
#
_cell.length_a   1.000
_cell.length_b   1.000
_cell.length_c   1.000
_cell.angle_alpha   90.00
_cell.angle_beta   90.00
_cell.angle_gamma   90.00
#
_symmetry.space_group_name_H-M   'P 1'
#
loop_
_entity.id
_entity.type
_entity.pdbx_description
1 polymer ?
#
loop_
_entity_poly.entity_id
_entity_poly.type
_entity_poly.pdbx_seq_one_letter_code
_entity_poly.pdbx_strand_id
1 'polypeptide(L)'
;MLKRIDRYIIKKFLGTFFFMLGLIMLLSVVFDISEKLSEFISNKAPLKEIFFEYYVTFVLYYGNTFSSMIIFLSVIWFTAKMAQDTEIIPIWFSGRPVSRFLRPYFIGATFLTILSLILNHFIVPRTNKVRLAFEEKYYRDILTVDDYQAEYPGNELVYFSNYSGQDQRIHDLTIQKWSKDQEPIYFLRARFAQNIPGTNKWRLTDYYEKDYRFPKGLLIHGRSKDTTFSYRIDEMAQRENAAQALTFSELKTAIEREKIKGSKLVPEFEIELHTRTAFPFATYILTIIGVSVASQKKRGGIGLDIAIGLFLVFVYIFAMKMLTVAATKVGLSTLIAVWLPNLLFAVIASIFYRRAQK
;
A
#
# COMPACT_ATOMS: atom_id res chain seq x y z
N MET A 1 24.18 7.95 -29.25
CA MET A 1 23.42 7.01 -30.10
C MET A 1 23.43 5.61 -29.46
N LEU A 2 22.27 4.94 -29.41
CA LEU A 2 22.15 3.55 -28.98
C LEU A 2 22.76 2.63 -30.04
N LYS A 3 23.68 1.75 -29.62
CA LYS A 3 24.29 0.73 -30.51
C LYS A 3 23.30 -0.44 -30.70
N ARG A 4 23.52 -1.29 -31.71
CA ARG A 4 22.66 -2.47 -31.98
C ARG A 4 22.51 -3.37 -30.75
N ILE A 5 23.58 -3.58 -29.98
CA ILE A 5 23.60 -4.39 -28.77
C ILE A 5 22.77 -3.76 -27.64
N ASP A 6 22.76 -2.42 -27.52
CA ASP A 6 21.94 -1.74 -26.51
C ASP A 6 20.44 -1.96 -26.78
N ARG A 7 20.02 -1.83 -28.03
CA ARG A 7 18.61 -2.08 -28.47
C ARG A 7 18.22 -3.53 -28.24
N TYR A 8 19.12 -4.47 -28.49
CA TYR A 8 18.90 -5.88 -28.26
C TYR A 8 18.64 -6.16 -26.78
N ILE A 9 19.52 -5.69 -25.88
CA ILE A 9 19.36 -5.88 -24.43
C ILE A 9 18.09 -5.22 -23.93
N ILE A 10 17.77 -3.96 -24.34
CA ILE A 10 16.56 -3.27 -23.95
C ILE A 10 15.31 -4.06 -24.39
N LYS A 11 15.28 -4.55 -25.65
CA LYS A 11 14.17 -5.34 -26.18
C LYS A 11 13.99 -6.64 -25.40
N LYS A 12 15.09 -7.36 -25.11
CA LYS A 12 15.06 -8.58 -24.29
C LYS A 12 14.55 -8.26 -22.87
N PHE A 13 15.06 -7.21 -22.24
CA PHE A 13 14.67 -6.81 -20.90
C PHE A 13 13.17 -6.50 -20.82
N LEU A 14 12.71 -5.55 -21.63
CA LEU A 14 11.30 -5.15 -21.61
C LEU A 14 10.38 -6.30 -22.01
N GLY A 15 10.75 -7.07 -23.03
CA GLY A 15 9.98 -8.24 -23.47
C GLY A 15 9.84 -9.30 -22.37
N THR A 16 10.94 -9.62 -21.67
CA THR A 16 10.91 -10.57 -20.56
C THR A 16 10.09 -10.03 -19.38
N PHE A 17 10.22 -8.74 -19.08
CA PHE A 17 9.43 -8.11 -18.02
C PHE A 17 7.92 -8.18 -18.30
N PHE A 18 7.47 -7.73 -19.47
CA PHE A 18 6.04 -7.75 -19.79
C PHE A 18 5.49 -9.17 -19.92
N PHE A 19 6.31 -10.10 -20.42
CA PHE A 19 5.93 -11.53 -20.46
C PHE A 19 5.73 -12.11 -19.06
N MET A 20 6.69 -11.89 -18.15
CA MET A 20 6.59 -12.36 -16.76
C MET A 20 5.46 -11.68 -16.01
N LEU A 21 5.30 -10.36 -16.19
CA LEU A 21 4.20 -9.60 -15.61
C LEU A 21 2.84 -10.17 -16.07
N GLY A 22 2.67 -10.39 -17.37
CA GLY A 22 1.45 -10.97 -17.93
C GLY A 22 1.15 -12.36 -17.38
N LEU A 23 2.16 -13.22 -17.30
CA LEU A 23 2.01 -14.57 -16.77
C LEU A 23 1.66 -14.57 -15.28
N ILE A 24 2.36 -13.78 -14.46
CA ILE A 24 2.09 -13.68 -13.03
C ILE A 24 0.70 -13.09 -12.78
N MET A 25 0.32 -12.03 -13.51
CA MET A 25 -1.00 -11.42 -13.36
C MET A 25 -2.12 -12.35 -13.82
N LEU A 26 -1.92 -13.11 -14.91
CA LEU A 26 -2.88 -14.13 -15.35
C LEU A 26 -3.11 -15.19 -14.27
N LEU A 27 -2.04 -15.74 -13.71
CA LEU A 27 -2.13 -16.71 -12.61
C LEU A 27 -2.82 -16.09 -11.38
N SER A 28 -2.45 -14.86 -11.01
CA SER A 28 -3.06 -14.16 -9.87
C SER A 28 -4.57 -13.97 -10.07
N VAL A 29 -5.01 -13.61 -11.28
CA VAL A 29 -6.44 -13.46 -11.60
C VAL A 29 -7.15 -14.81 -11.52
N VAL A 30 -6.55 -15.91 -12.03
CA VAL A 30 -7.15 -17.24 -11.94
C VAL A 30 -7.34 -17.70 -10.50
N PHE A 31 -6.33 -17.48 -9.64
CA PHE A 31 -6.44 -17.81 -8.22
C PHE A 31 -7.49 -16.94 -7.51
N ASP A 32 -7.51 -15.65 -7.77
CA ASP A 32 -8.49 -14.74 -7.17
C ASP A 32 -9.94 -15.06 -7.62
N ILE A 33 -10.14 -15.43 -8.89
CA ILE A 33 -11.44 -15.94 -9.36
C ILE A 33 -11.85 -17.18 -8.57
N SER A 34 -10.94 -18.14 -8.40
CA SER A 34 -11.23 -19.40 -7.70
C SER A 34 -11.61 -19.15 -6.24
N GLU A 35 -11.01 -18.15 -5.59
CA GLU A 35 -11.29 -17.79 -4.22
C GLU A 35 -12.64 -17.06 -4.06
N LYS A 36 -12.95 -16.12 -4.97
CA LYS A 36 -14.08 -15.20 -4.83
C LYS A 36 -15.33 -15.55 -5.65
N LEU A 37 -15.27 -16.63 -6.41
CA LEU A 37 -16.37 -17.01 -7.32
C LEU A 37 -17.70 -17.22 -6.58
N SER A 38 -17.66 -17.86 -5.42
CA SER A 38 -18.86 -18.08 -4.60
C SER A 38 -19.52 -16.78 -4.15
N GLU A 39 -18.72 -15.77 -3.78
CA GLU A 39 -19.20 -14.47 -3.34
C GLU A 39 -19.77 -13.66 -4.50
N PHE A 40 -19.13 -13.68 -5.66
CA PHE A 40 -19.64 -13.02 -6.87
C PHE A 40 -20.96 -13.59 -7.32
N ILE A 41 -21.15 -14.92 -7.25
CA ILE A 41 -22.42 -15.58 -7.60
C ILE A 41 -23.48 -15.27 -6.57
N SER A 42 -23.19 -15.39 -5.27
CA SER A 42 -24.12 -15.16 -4.17
C SER A 42 -24.66 -13.74 -4.18
N ASN A 43 -23.79 -12.76 -4.44
CA ASN A 43 -24.15 -11.34 -4.49
C ASN A 43 -24.57 -10.87 -5.90
N LYS A 44 -24.73 -11.79 -6.85
CA LYS A 44 -25.19 -11.52 -8.23
C LYS A 44 -24.40 -10.41 -8.92
N ALA A 45 -23.07 -10.39 -8.76
CA ALA A 45 -22.22 -9.39 -9.37
C ALA A 45 -22.24 -9.52 -10.92
N PRO A 46 -22.51 -8.43 -11.68
CA PRO A 46 -22.55 -8.47 -13.13
C PRO A 46 -21.15 -8.76 -13.71
N LEU A 47 -21.03 -9.64 -14.68
CA LEU A 47 -19.76 -9.99 -15.34
C LEU A 47 -19.01 -8.76 -15.87
N LYS A 48 -19.72 -7.76 -16.36
CA LYS A 48 -19.11 -6.50 -16.82
C LYS A 48 -18.42 -5.74 -15.69
N GLU A 49 -19.04 -5.62 -14.52
CA GLU A 49 -18.44 -4.97 -13.35
C GLU A 49 -17.25 -5.78 -12.84
N ILE A 50 -17.38 -7.12 -12.77
CA ILE A 50 -16.28 -8.02 -12.39
C ILE A 50 -15.07 -7.81 -13.30
N PHE A 51 -15.25 -7.73 -14.62
CA PHE A 51 -14.14 -7.57 -15.55
C PHE A 51 -13.53 -6.16 -15.50
N PHE A 52 -14.32 -5.10 -15.68
CA PHE A 52 -13.81 -3.74 -15.83
C PHE A 52 -13.54 -3.02 -14.51
N GLU A 53 -14.38 -3.20 -13.51
CA GLU A 53 -14.25 -2.48 -12.24
C GLU A 53 -13.35 -3.23 -11.26
N TYR A 54 -13.32 -4.56 -11.34
CA TYR A 54 -12.49 -5.36 -10.46
C TYR A 54 -11.20 -5.84 -11.15
N TYR A 55 -11.22 -6.73 -12.15
CA TYR A 55 -9.99 -7.34 -12.67
C TYR A 55 -9.07 -6.40 -13.45
N VAL A 56 -9.58 -5.48 -14.25
CA VAL A 56 -8.70 -4.48 -14.90
C VAL A 56 -7.99 -3.62 -13.87
N THR A 57 -8.69 -3.19 -12.82
CA THR A 57 -8.11 -2.38 -11.76
C THR A 57 -7.18 -3.19 -10.85
N PHE A 58 -7.51 -4.46 -10.59
CA PHE A 58 -6.67 -5.43 -9.89
C PHE A 58 -5.31 -5.61 -10.57
N VAL A 59 -5.30 -5.86 -11.88
CA VAL A 59 -4.07 -6.03 -12.67
C VAL A 59 -3.22 -4.75 -12.65
N LEU A 60 -3.84 -3.58 -12.76
CA LEU A 60 -3.12 -2.29 -12.70
C LEU A 60 -2.50 -2.06 -11.32
N TYR A 61 -3.24 -2.33 -10.26
CA TYR A 61 -2.76 -2.13 -8.89
C TYR A 61 -1.66 -3.14 -8.53
N TYR A 62 -1.94 -4.44 -8.61
CA TYR A 62 -1.00 -5.48 -8.19
C TYR A 62 0.17 -5.60 -9.16
N GLY A 63 -0.06 -5.44 -10.47
CA GLY A 63 1.00 -5.43 -11.47
C GLY A 63 2.00 -4.31 -11.23
N ASN A 64 1.54 -3.12 -10.84
CA ASN A 64 2.43 -2.03 -10.48
C ASN A 64 3.08 -2.24 -9.11
N THR A 65 2.35 -2.71 -8.11
CA THR A 65 2.88 -2.99 -6.77
C THR A 65 4.01 -4.02 -6.80
N PHE A 66 3.90 -5.06 -7.62
CA PHE A 66 4.94 -6.09 -7.74
C PHE A 66 5.95 -5.81 -8.87
N SER A 67 5.83 -4.67 -9.57
CA SER A 67 6.66 -4.38 -10.75
C SER A 67 8.16 -4.45 -10.49
N SER A 68 8.66 -3.82 -9.42
CA SER A 68 10.10 -3.81 -9.09
C SER A 68 10.66 -5.21 -8.86
N MET A 69 9.87 -6.10 -8.24
CA MET A 69 10.22 -7.50 -8.02
C MET A 69 10.26 -8.29 -9.34
N ILE A 70 9.24 -8.09 -10.18
CA ILE A 70 9.16 -8.74 -11.49
C ILE A 70 10.28 -8.24 -12.41
N ILE A 71 10.63 -6.95 -12.36
CA ILE A 71 11.78 -6.39 -13.06
C ILE A 71 13.06 -7.10 -12.65
N PHE A 72 13.29 -7.26 -11.35
CA PHE A 72 14.47 -7.94 -10.82
C PHE A 72 14.59 -9.39 -11.31
N LEU A 73 13.51 -10.17 -11.20
CA LEU A 73 13.47 -11.54 -11.69
C LEU A 73 13.69 -11.61 -13.21
N SER A 74 13.10 -10.68 -13.95
CA SER A 74 13.28 -10.58 -15.40
C SER A 74 14.75 -10.29 -15.76
N VAL A 75 15.38 -9.36 -15.05
CA VAL A 75 16.79 -9.04 -15.24
C VAL A 75 17.67 -10.25 -14.99
N ILE A 76 17.44 -10.96 -13.88
CA ILE A 76 18.20 -12.19 -13.57
C ILE A 76 17.99 -13.22 -14.66
N TRP A 77 16.74 -13.52 -15.01
CA TRP A 77 16.41 -14.55 -15.98
C TRP A 77 17.08 -14.33 -17.33
N PHE A 78 16.86 -13.17 -17.95
CA PHE A 78 17.40 -12.97 -19.29
C PHE A 78 18.92 -12.76 -19.28
N THR A 79 19.49 -12.16 -18.20
CA THR A 79 20.94 -11.97 -18.09
C THR A 79 21.65 -13.31 -17.87
N ALA A 80 21.12 -14.17 -16.99
CA ALA A 80 21.68 -15.51 -16.77
C ALA A 80 21.58 -16.35 -18.05
N LYS A 81 20.47 -16.24 -18.81
CA LYS A 81 20.33 -16.89 -20.11
C LYS A 81 21.39 -16.39 -21.10
N MET A 82 21.59 -15.08 -21.23
CA MET A 82 22.66 -14.51 -22.06
C MET A 82 24.07 -14.98 -21.63
N ALA A 83 24.31 -15.14 -20.32
CA ALA A 83 25.56 -15.65 -19.79
C ALA A 83 25.76 -17.13 -20.16
N GLN A 84 24.70 -17.94 -20.03
CA GLN A 84 24.74 -19.36 -20.39
C GLN A 84 24.95 -19.57 -21.89
N ASP A 85 24.25 -18.78 -22.72
CA ASP A 85 24.38 -18.79 -24.20
C ASP A 85 25.68 -18.14 -24.69
N THR A 86 26.57 -17.76 -23.76
CA THR A 86 27.88 -17.12 -24.02
C THR A 86 27.80 -15.76 -24.75
N GLU A 87 26.62 -15.13 -24.82
CA GLU A 87 26.43 -13.82 -25.47
C GLU A 87 27.12 -12.67 -24.71
N ILE A 88 27.36 -12.82 -23.40
CA ILE A 88 28.03 -11.82 -22.56
C ILE A 88 29.54 -11.84 -22.74
N ILE A 89 30.12 -13.01 -23.00
CA ILE A 89 31.57 -13.21 -23.13
C ILE A 89 32.23 -12.26 -24.15
N PRO A 90 31.76 -12.12 -25.40
CA PRO A 90 32.33 -11.17 -26.36
C PRO A 90 32.26 -9.71 -25.91
N ILE A 91 31.25 -9.37 -25.08
CA ILE A 91 31.09 -8.01 -24.53
C ILE A 91 32.23 -7.74 -23.52
N TRP A 92 32.53 -8.71 -22.66
CA TRP A 92 33.64 -8.60 -21.69
C TRP A 92 34.98 -8.55 -22.39
N PHE A 93 35.26 -9.40 -23.36
CA PHE A 93 36.50 -9.44 -24.13
C PHE A 93 36.71 -8.20 -25.03
N SER A 94 35.67 -7.40 -25.25
CA SER A 94 35.82 -6.15 -26.01
C SER A 94 36.51 -5.03 -25.24
N GLY A 95 37.02 -5.28 -24.01
CA GLY A 95 37.72 -4.32 -23.15
C GLY A 95 36.83 -3.18 -22.63
N ARG A 96 35.51 -3.32 -22.72
CA ARG A 96 34.59 -2.29 -22.25
C ARG A 96 34.33 -2.41 -20.75
N PRO A 97 34.22 -1.27 -20.02
CA PRO A 97 33.90 -1.30 -18.59
C PRO A 97 32.49 -1.84 -18.34
N VAL A 98 32.27 -2.45 -17.17
CA VAL A 98 30.97 -2.97 -16.71
C VAL A 98 29.90 -1.89 -16.76
N SER A 99 30.24 -0.64 -16.47
CA SER A 99 29.31 0.50 -16.57
C SER A 99 28.70 0.66 -17.97
N ARG A 100 29.46 0.33 -19.03
CA ARG A 100 28.95 0.36 -20.41
C ARG A 100 27.95 -0.76 -20.69
N PHE A 101 28.18 -1.92 -20.08
CA PHE A 101 27.23 -3.06 -20.14
C PHE A 101 25.91 -2.76 -19.40
N LEU A 102 25.96 -2.07 -18.25
CA LEU A 102 24.78 -1.67 -17.47
C LEU A 102 23.93 -0.60 -18.15
N ARG A 103 24.46 0.19 -19.07
CA ARG A 103 23.74 1.30 -19.69
C ARG A 103 22.37 0.93 -20.29
N PRO A 104 22.22 -0.12 -21.12
CA PRO A 104 20.92 -0.52 -21.65
C PRO A 104 19.93 -0.98 -20.57
N TYR A 105 20.42 -1.59 -19.49
CA TYR A 105 19.59 -1.96 -18.34
C TYR A 105 19.04 -0.72 -17.63
N PHE A 106 19.89 0.29 -17.41
CA PHE A 106 19.46 1.56 -16.82
C PHE A 106 18.41 2.28 -17.69
N ILE A 107 18.55 2.25 -19.00
CA ILE A 107 17.56 2.84 -19.92
C ILE A 107 16.22 2.13 -19.79
N GLY A 108 16.20 0.80 -19.80
CA GLY A 108 15.00 0.02 -19.58
C GLY A 108 14.40 0.23 -18.19
N ALA A 109 15.24 0.24 -17.15
CA ALA A 109 14.84 0.51 -15.78
C ALA A 109 14.24 1.92 -15.63
N THR A 110 14.84 2.94 -16.27
CA THR A 110 14.30 4.32 -16.26
C THR A 110 12.91 4.37 -16.90
N PHE A 111 12.72 3.73 -18.04
CA PHE A 111 11.40 3.64 -18.66
C PHE A 111 10.37 3.03 -17.72
N LEU A 112 10.68 1.90 -17.10
CA LEU A 112 9.78 1.21 -16.17
C LEU A 112 9.56 1.99 -14.87
N THR A 113 10.59 2.68 -14.35
CA THR A 113 10.45 3.56 -13.18
C THR A 113 9.51 4.74 -13.47
N ILE A 114 9.67 5.40 -14.62
CA ILE A 114 8.78 6.49 -15.03
C ILE A 114 7.35 5.98 -15.19
N LEU A 115 7.17 4.83 -15.84
CA LEU A 115 5.86 4.20 -15.99
C LEU A 115 5.23 3.90 -14.62
N SER A 116 5.98 3.32 -13.70
CA SER A 116 5.52 3.02 -12.34
C SER A 116 5.18 4.30 -11.55
N LEU A 117 5.98 5.37 -11.68
CA LEU A 117 5.66 6.66 -11.06
C LEU A 117 4.34 7.25 -11.59
N ILE A 118 4.13 7.20 -12.90
CA ILE A 118 2.88 7.67 -13.52
C ILE A 118 1.70 6.83 -13.02
N LEU A 119 1.85 5.51 -12.98
CA LEU A 119 0.83 4.61 -12.45
C LEU A 119 0.52 4.92 -10.99
N ASN A 120 1.51 5.01 -10.11
CA ASN A 120 1.33 5.23 -8.67
C ASN A 120 0.69 6.58 -8.32
N HIS A 121 1.02 7.63 -9.07
CA HIS A 121 0.55 8.97 -8.72
C HIS A 121 -0.78 9.36 -9.39
N PHE A 122 -1.07 8.82 -10.59
CA PHE A 122 -2.20 9.30 -11.39
C PHE A 122 -3.25 8.22 -11.69
N ILE A 123 -2.84 6.99 -12.03
CA ILE A 123 -3.75 5.96 -12.52
C ILE A 123 -4.25 5.09 -11.38
N VAL A 124 -3.33 4.47 -10.64
CA VAL A 124 -3.65 3.51 -9.58
C VAL A 124 -4.60 4.08 -8.52
N PRO A 125 -4.43 5.31 -7.98
CA PRO A 125 -5.36 5.81 -6.98
C PRO A 125 -6.80 5.90 -7.49
N ARG A 126 -6.98 6.35 -8.73
CA ARG A 126 -8.31 6.49 -9.34
C ARG A 126 -8.96 5.13 -9.62
N THR A 127 -8.21 4.20 -10.20
CA THR A 127 -8.71 2.85 -10.49
C THR A 127 -8.95 2.07 -9.20
N ASN A 128 -8.10 2.24 -8.20
CA ASN A 128 -8.25 1.57 -6.92
C ASN A 128 -9.49 2.04 -6.15
N LYS A 129 -9.90 3.31 -6.32
CA LYS A 129 -11.18 3.80 -5.78
C LYS A 129 -12.37 3.00 -6.32
N VAL A 130 -12.36 2.69 -7.62
CA VAL A 130 -13.40 1.86 -8.27
C VAL A 130 -13.36 0.43 -7.73
N ARG A 131 -12.15 -0.16 -7.64
CA ARG A 131 -11.97 -1.51 -7.10
C ARG A 131 -12.47 -1.64 -5.67
N LEU A 132 -12.07 -0.71 -4.79
CA LEU A 132 -12.49 -0.75 -3.38
C LEU A 132 -14.01 -0.57 -3.24
N ALA A 133 -14.64 0.26 -4.07
CA ALA A 133 -16.10 0.39 -4.10
C ALA A 133 -16.79 -0.91 -4.54
N PHE A 134 -16.23 -1.60 -5.56
CA PHE A 134 -16.70 -2.92 -5.96
C PHE A 134 -16.55 -3.95 -4.84
N GLU A 135 -15.39 -3.97 -4.17
CA GLU A 135 -15.12 -4.84 -3.04
C GLU A 135 -16.13 -4.65 -1.91
N GLU A 136 -16.39 -3.40 -1.51
CA GLU A 136 -17.41 -3.09 -0.48
C GLU A 136 -18.79 -3.56 -0.88
N LYS A 137 -19.14 -3.50 -2.17
CA LYS A 137 -20.46 -3.85 -2.67
C LYS A 137 -20.69 -5.36 -2.72
N TYR A 138 -19.65 -6.16 -3.01
CA TYR A 138 -19.88 -7.55 -3.41
C TYR A 138 -19.22 -8.62 -2.53
N TYR A 139 -18.15 -8.32 -1.82
CA TYR A 139 -17.48 -9.42 -1.11
C TYR A 139 -16.68 -9.03 0.15
N ARG A 140 -16.63 -7.76 0.50
CA ARG A 140 -15.90 -7.40 1.72
C ARG A 140 -16.66 -7.78 2.97
N ASP A 141 -15.90 -8.23 3.95
CA ASP A 141 -16.39 -8.40 5.30
C ASP A 141 -16.93 -7.09 5.85
N ILE A 142 -17.94 -7.22 6.68
CA ILE A 142 -18.59 -6.10 7.35
C ILE A 142 -17.52 -5.28 8.08
N LEU A 143 -17.52 -3.98 7.83
CA LEU A 143 -16.56 -3.08 8.45
C LEU A 143 -16.71 -3.09 9.97
N THR A 144 -15.65 -3.49 10.65
CA THR A 144 -15.50 -3.35 12.11
C THR A 144 -14.33 -2.42 12.38
N VAL A 145 -14.47 -1.55 13.38
CA VAL A 145 -13.39 -0.67 13.85
C VAL A 145 -13.28 -0.82 15.35
N ASP A 146 -12.11 -1.23 15.82
CA ASP A 146 -11.84 -1.41 17.24
C ASP A 146 -10.99 -0.25 17.78
N ASP A 147 -11.27 0.13 19.03
CA ASP A 147 -10.47 1.08 19.81
C ASP A 147 -10.20 2.41 19.07
N TYR A 148 -11.29 3.05 18.62
CA TYR A 148 -11.22 4.34 17.94
C TYR A 148 -11.07 5.49 18.93
N GLN A 149 -10.12 6.38 18.66
CA GLN A 149 -9.95 7.63 19.38
C GLN A 149 -9.55 8.74 18.41
N ALA A 150 -10.26 9.85 18.46
CA ALA A 150 -9.92 11.03 17.67
C ALA A 150 -10.37 12.32 18.38
N GLU A 151 -9.62 13.39 18.15
CA GLU A 151 -9.97 14.74 18.56
C GLU A 151 -10.57 15.50 17.37
N TYR A 152 -11.72 16.11 17.59
CA TYR A 152 -12.46 16.91 16.62
C TYR A 152 -12.35 18.41 16.93
N PRO A 153 -12.59 19.29 15.94
CA PRO A 153 -12.59 20.72 16.13
C PRO A 153 -13.50 21.15 17.29
N GLY A 154 -12.99 22.02 18.17
CA GLY A 154 -13.71 22.43 19.37
C GLY A 154 -13.33 21.66 20.62
N ASN A 155 -12.13 21.03 20.63
CA ASN A 155 -11.57 20.24 21.74
C ASN A 155 -12.54 19.12 22.16
N GLU A 156 -13.14 18.45 21.16
CA GLU A 156 -14.07 17.34 21.35
C GLU A 156 -13.33 16.01 21.12
N LEU A 157 -13.10 15.25 22.18
CA LEU A 157 -12.52 13.92 22.13
C LEU A 157 -13.64 12.88 21.99
N VAL A 158 -13.55 12.06 20.95
CA VAL A 158 -14.47 10.95 20.70
C VAL A 158 -13.72 9.64 20.82
N TYR A 159 -14.25 8.75 21.64
CA TYR A 159 -13.74 7.40 21.83
C TYR A 159 -14.88 6.38 21.71
N PHE A 160 -14.60 5.22 21.12
CA PHE A 160 -15.47 4.05 21.22
C PHE A 160 -14.66 2.74 21.17
N SER A 161 -15.17 1.71 21.85
CA SER A 161 -14.48 0.42 21.93
C SER A 161 -14.59 -0.38 20.63
N ASN A 162 -15.77 -0.37 20.00
CA ASN A 162 -16.02 -1.10 18.75
C ASN A 162 -17.12 -0.45 17.93
N TYR A 163 -16.99 -0.48 16.60
CA TYR A 163 -18.05 -0.20 15.64
C TYR A 163 -18.31 -1.43 14.79
N SER A 164 -19.58 -1.86 14.71
CA SER A 164 -20.06 -2.90 13.81
C SER A 164 -20.83 -2.28 12.64
N GLY A 165 -20.34 -2.46 11.44
CA GLY A 165 -21.00 -2.00 10.21
C GLY A 165 -22.28 -2.78 9.89
N GLN A 166 -22.43 -4.01 10.41
CA GLN A 166 -23.63 -4.85 10.21
C GLN A 166 -24.86 -4.20 10.80
N ASP A 167 -24.76 -3.79 12.06
CA ASP A 167 -25.87 -3.18 12.80
C ASP A 167 -25.79 -1.65 12.80
N GLN A 168 -24.76 -1.09 12.15
CA GLN A 168 -24.42 0.33 12.22
C GLN A 168 -24.38 0.85 13.66
N ARG A 169 -23.75 0.06 14.55
CA ARG A 169 -23.77 0.28 16.00
C ARG A 169 -22.35 0.51 16.53
N ILE A 170 -22.24 1.52 17.35
CA ILE A 170 -21.05 1.83 18.16
C ILE A 170 -21.26 1.28 19.56
N HIS A 171 -20.22 0.65 20.13
CA HIS A 171 -20.17 0.16 21.50
C HIS A 171 -19.30 1.07 22.36
N ASP A 172 -19.74 1.35 23.60
CA ASP A 172 -19.04 2.17 24.60
C ASP A 172 -18.62 3.55 24.07
N LEU A 173 -19.54 4.27 23.42
CA LEU A 173 -19.26 5.61 22.93
C LEU A 173 -19.02 6.55 24.10
N THR A 174 -17.92 7.28 24.06
CA THR A 174 -17.58 8.36 25.00
C THR A 174 -17.24 9.62 24.22
N ILE A 175 -17.86 10.74 24.56
CA ILE A 175 -17.58 12.06 24.00
C ILE A 175 -17.24 13.00 25.12
N GLN A 176 -16.12 13.71 25.03
CA GLN A 176 -15.67 14.69 26.00
C GLN A 176 -15.40 16.00 25.29
N LYS A 177 -15.92 17.10 25.83
CA LYS A 177 -15.59 18.45 25.36
C LYS A 177 -14.85 19.21 26.45
N TRP A 178 -13.76 19.87 26.05
CA TRP A 178 -12.86 20.59 26.92
C TRP A 178 -12.82 22.07 26.56
N SER A 179 -12.67 22.92 27.55
CA SER A 179 -12.36 24.35 27.36
C SER A 179 -10.94 24.52 26.81
N LYS A 180 -10.62 25.71 26.32
CA LYS A 180 -9.24 26.09 25.97
C LYS A 180 -8.28 26.01 27.17
N ASP A 181 -8.81 26.17 28.36
CA ASP A 181 -8.08 26.12 29.65
C ASP A 181 -8.00 24.68 30.23
N GLN A 182 -8.32 23.66 29.38
CA GLN A 182 -8.32 22.22 29.75
C GLN A 182 -9.32 21.86 30.87
N GLU A 183 -10.37 22.64 31.06
CA GLU A 183 -11.46 22.28 31.96
C GLU A 183 -12.54 21.50 31.21
N PRO A 184 -13.13 20.43 31.81
CA PRO A 184 -14.19 19.67 31.20
C PRO A 184 -15.48 20.50 31.09
N ILE A 185 -16.02 20.61 29.89
CA ILE A 185 -17.30 21.31 29.62
C ILE A 185 -18.46 20.33 29.59
N TYR A 186 -18.26 19.19 28.90
CA TYR A 186 -19.31 18.23 28.63
C TYR A 186 -18.74 16.81 28.53
N PHE A 187 -19.48 15.86 29.07
CA PHE A 187 -19.19 14.45 29.03
C PHE A 187 -20.44 13.67 28.64
N LEU A 188 -20.34 12.82 27.65
CA LEU A 188 -21.35 11.85 27.26
C LEU A 188 -20.73 10.46 27.21
N ARG A 189 -21.38 9.49 27.84
CA ARG A 189 -21.07 8.07 27.65
C ARG A 189 -22.37 7.34 27.34
N ALA A 190 -22.33 6.49 26.31
CA ALA A 190 -23.44 5.62 25.95
C ALA A 190 -22.93 4.19 25.72
N ARG A 191 -23.65 3.23 26.26
CA ARG A 191 -23.32 1.80 26.06
C ARG A 191 -23.43 1.43 24.59
N PHE A 192 -24.46 1.96 23.90
CA PHE A 192 -24.63 1.78 22.47
C PHE A 192 -25.04 3.11 21.81
N ALA A 193 -24.52 3.32 20.59
CA ALA A 193 -25.02 4.36 19.70
C ALA A 193 -25.29 3.72 18.33
N GLN A 194 -26.56 3.71 17.90
CA GLN A 194 -26.98 3.09 16.65
C GLN A 194 -27.45 4.15 15.67
N ASN A 195 -26.96 4.07 14.42
CA ASN A 195 -27.44 4.95 13.36
C ASN A 195 -28.89 4.63 13.01
N ILE A 196 -29.72 5.67 12.85
CA ILE A 196 -31.12 5.51 12.41
C ILE A 196 -31.12 5.58 10.88
N PRO A 197 -31.42 4.48 10.17
CA PRO A 197 -31.34 4.42 8.71
C PRO A 197 -32.12 5.55 8.03
N GLY A 198 -31.51 6.16 7.00
CA GLY A 198 -32.11 7.27 6.25
C GLY A 198 -32.11 8.64 6.96
N THR A 199 -31.46 8.75 8.13
CA THR A 199 -31.34 10.00 8.87
C THR A 199 -29.90 10.22 9.34
N ASN A 200 -29.55 11.47 9.68
CA ASN A 200 -28.25 11.78 10.32
C ASN A 200 -28.34 11.68 11.86
N LYS A 201 -29.32 10.92 12.38
CA LYS A 201 -29.56 10.78 13.82
C LYS A 201 -29.01 9.47 14.34
N TRP A 202 -28.55 9.51 15.57
CA TRP A 202 -28.04 8.38 16.32
C TRP A 202 -28.92 8.18 17.55
N ARG A 203 -29.32 6.93 17.80
CA ARG A 203 -30.00 6.52 19.00
C ARG A 203 -29.00 6.05 20.02
N LEU A 204 -28.82 6.81 21.07
CA LEU A 204 -28.05 6.42 22.24
C LEU A 204 -28.91 5.52 23.12
N THR A 205 -28.30 4.45 23.62
CA THR A 205 -28.95 3.54 24.56
C THR A 205 -28.10 3.43 25.81
N ASP A 206 -28.75 3.53 26.97
CA ASP A 206 -28.12 3.46 28.28
C ASP A 206 -27.00 4.50 28.41
N TYR A 207 -27.40 5.77 28.45
CA TYR A 207 -26.48 6.88 28.37
C TYR A 207 -26.42 7.69 29.66
N TYR A 208 -25.22 8.27 29.90
CA TYR A 208 -24.96 9.26 30.93
C TYR A 208 -24.43 10.52 30.27
N GLU A 209 -25.00 11.66 30.65
CA GLU A 209 -24.64 12.97 30.13
C GLU A 209 -24.38 13.91 31.32
N LYS A 210 -23.22 14.58 31.31
CA LYS A 210 -22.87 15.54 32.35
C LYS A 210 -22.43 16.84 31.72
N ASP A 211 -23.10 17.90 32.07
CA ASP A 211 -22.76 19.27 31.67
C ASP A 211 -22.13 20.02 32.87
N TYR A 212 -20.85 20.33 32.76
CA TYR A 212 -20.08 20.96 33.82
C TYR A 212 -20.24 22.49 33.88
N ARG A 213 -20.91 23.10 32.90
CA ARG A 213 -21.18 24.56 32.90
C ARG A 213 -22.18 24.97 33.97
N PHE A 214 -22.94 24.04 34.49
CA PHE A 214 -23.90 24.29 35.56
C PHE A 214 -23.27 24.10 36.97
N PRO A 215 -23.60 24.93 37.95
CA PRO A 215 -23.15 24.74 39.33
C PRO A 215 -23.59 23.35 39.83
N LYS A 216 -22.66 22.53 40.33
CA LYS A 216 -22.83 21.10 40.69
C LYS A 216 -22.85 20.10 39.53
N GLY A 217 -22.78 20.57 38.26
CA GLY A 217 -22.84 19.69 37.08
C GLY A 217 -24.22 19.01 36.90
N LEU A 218 -24.90 19.27 35.81
CA LEU A 218 -26.15 18.58 35.52
C LEU A 218 -25.83 17.17 35.03
N LEU A 219 -26.21 16.16 35.84
CA LEU A 219 -26.08 14.75 35.48
C LEU A 219 -27.45 14.20 35.01
N ILE A 220 -27.49 13.73 33.78
CA ILE A 220 -28.68 13.11 33.19
C ILE A 220 -28.34 11.66 32.88
N HIS A 221 -29.20 10.75 33.29
CA HIS A 221 -29.16 9.36 32.88
C HIS A 221 -30.46 9.00 32.19
N GLY A 222 -30.38 8.24 31.10
CA GLY A 222 -31.55 7.83 30.37
C GLY A 222 -31.38 6.53 29.62
N ARG A 223 -32.50 5.85 29.37
CA ARG A 223 -32.50 4.58 28.63
C ARG A 223 -32.30 4.79 27.13
N SER A 224 -32.85 5.87 26.55
CA SER A 224 -32.68 6.17 25.14
C SER A 224 -32.81 7.66 24.85
N LYS A 225 -31.97 8.16 23.90
CA LYS A 225 -32.00 9.54 23.41
C LYS A 225 -31.55 9.56 21.95
N ASP A 226 -32.32 10.23 21.10
CA ASP A 226 -31.90 10.48 19.71
C ASP A 226 -31.10 11.78 19.65
N THR A 227 -29.90 11.74 19.06
CA THR A 227 -28.99 12.87 18.94
C THR A 227 -28.37 12.92 17.54
N THR A 228 -27.81 14.07 17.19
CA THR A 228 -27.03 14.26 15.95
C THR A 228 -25.59 14.56 16.31
N PHE A 229 -24.66 13.93 15.62
CA PHE A 229 -23.24 14.24 15.74
C PHE A 229 -22.78 15.11 14.57
N SER A 230 -21.78 15.95 14.81
CA SER A 230 -21.16 16.80 13.79
C SER A 230 -20.21 16.05 12.86
N TYR A 231 -19.86 14.83 13.20
CA TYR A 231 -18.96 13.94 12.46
C TYR A 231 -19.74 12.77 11.86
N ARG A 232 -19.26 12.27 10.72
CA ARG A 232 -19.90 11.18 9.98
C ARG A 232 -19.22 9.85 10.30
N ILE A 233 -20.02 8.77 10.29
CA ILE A 233 -19.49 7.41 10.58
C ILE A 233 -18.48 6.94 9.52
N ASP A 234 -18.67 7.31 8.27
CA ASP A 234 -17.75 7.01 7.17
C ASP A 234 -16.38 7.72 7.32
N GLU A 235 -16.32 8.82 8.08
CA GLU A 235 -15.07 9.47 8.45
C GLU A 235 -14.39 8.80 9.64
N MET A 236 -15.15 8.17 10.53
CA MET A 236 -14.67 7.48 11.73
C MET A 236 -14.26 6.04 11.41
N ALA A 237 -15.04 5.37 10.56
CA ALA A 237 -14.88 3.97 10.20
C ALA A 237 -14.16 3.82 8.85
N GLN A 238 -12.91 4.31 8.74
CA GLN A 238 -12.09 4.15 7.55
C GLN A 238 -11.28 2.85 7.63
N ARG A 239 -11.25 2.11 6.53
CA ARG A 239 -10.38 0.94 6.40
C ARG A 239 -8.92 1.39 6.20
N GLU A 240 -7.97 0.59 6.69
CA GLU A 240 -6.52 0.82 6.53
C GLU A 240 -6.11 1.06 5.07
N ASN A 241 -6.74 0.36 4.13
CA ASN A 241 -6.43 0.51 2.71
C ASN A 241 -7.13 1.69 2.01
N ALA A 242 -7.90 2.51 2.72
CA ALA A 242 -8.53 3.72 2.15
C ALA A 242 -7.50 4.69 1.56
N ALA A 243 -6.31 4.78 2.17
CA ALA A 243 -5.19 5.59 1.67
C ALA A 243 -4.81 5.29 0.21
N GLN A 244 -4.96 4.03 -0.22
CA GLN A 244 -4.61 3.58 -1.57
C GLN A 244 -5.52 4.14 -2.66
N ALA A 245 -6.74 4.55 -2.31
CA ALA A 245 -7.71 5.15 -3.23
C ALA A 245 -7.59 6.66 -3.35
N LEU A 246 -6.81 7.31 -2.50
CA LEU A 246 -6.64 8.76 -2.49
C LEU A 246 -5.60 9.19 -3.52
N THR A 247 -5.89 10.23 -4.27
CA THR A 247 -4.89 10.91 -5.12
C THR A 247 -3.81 11.54 -4.24
N PHE A 248 -2.69 11.95 -4.84
CA PHE A 248 -1.58 12.56 -4.09
C PHE A 248 -2.00 13.80 -3.28
N SER A 249 -2.86 14.65 -3.85
CA SER A 249 -3.38 15.84 -3.17
C SER A 249 -4.35 15.49 -2.05
N GLU A 250 -5.31 14.59 -2.34
CA GLU A 250 -6.26 14.10 -1.33
C GLU A 250 -5.55 13.41 -0.16
N LEU A 251 -4.49 12.63 -0.46
CA LEU A 251 -3.71 11.93 0.58
C LEU A 251 -2.99 12.91 1.51
N LYS A 252 -2.37 13.98 0.97
CA LYS A 252 -1.75 15.03 1.80
C LYS A 252 -2.77 15.72 2.69
N THR A 253 -3.92 16.11 2.12
CA THR A 253 -4.98 16.75 2.90
C THR A 253 -5.55 15.80 3.97
N ALA A 254 -5.68 14.51 3.65
CA ALA A 254 -6.11 13.50 4.61
C ALA A 254 -5.10 13.35 5.76
N ILE A 255 -3.79 13.30 5.46
CA ILE A 255 -2.73 13.24 6.49
C ILE A 255 -2.82 14.44 7.44
N GLU A 256 -2.99 15.65 6.90
CA GLU A 256 -3.12 16.86 7.73
C GLU A 256 -4.36 16.80 8.64
N ARG A 257 -5.50 16.38 8.11
CA ARG A 257 -6.73 16.20 8.90
C ARG A 257 -6.58 15.14 9.98
N GLU A 258 -6.01 13.98 9.63
CA GLU A 258 -5.82 12.90 10.60
C GLU A 258 -4.77 13.25 11.67
N LYS A 259 -3.76 14.08 11.35
CA LYS A 259 -2.82 14.63 12.33
C LYS A 259 -3.51 15.55 13.35
N ILE A 260 -4.42 16.41 12.90
CA ILE A 260 -5.20 17.29 13.79
C ILE A 260 -6.08 16.47 14.73
N LYS A 261 -6.63 15.34 14.24
CA LYS A 261 -7.46 14.41 15.03
C LYS A 261 -6.65 13.53 15.99
N GLY A 262 -5.30 13.51 15.90
CA GLY A 262 -4.47 12.55 16.65
C GLY A 262 -4.73 11.09 16.27
N SER A 263 -5.16 10.84 15.04
CA SER A 263 -5.60 9.53 14.55
C SER A 263 -4.45 8.52 14.46
N LYS A 264 -4.72 7.27 14.83
CA LYS A 264 -3.80 6.13 14.69
C LYS A 264 -3.52 5.77 13.21
N LEU A 265 -4.31 6.30 12.24
CA LEU A 265 -4.15 6.05 10.80
C LEU A 265 -3.06 6.91 10.14
N VAL A 266 -2.55 7.95 10.82
CA VAL A 266 -1.53 8.85 10.26
C VAL A 266 -0.31 8.10 9.71
N PRO A 267 0.30 7.14 10.43
CA PRO A 267 1.47 6.43 9.91
C PRO A 267 1.16 5.63 8.63
N GLU A 268 -0.02 5.05 8.51
CA GLU A 268 -0.43 4.27 7.33
C GLU A 268 -0.56 5.16 6.08
N PHE A 269 -1.16 6.34 6.24
CA PHE A 269 -1.31 7.31 5.17
C PHE A 269 0.05 7.88 4.73
N GLU A 270 0.94 8.16 5.68
CA GLU A 270 2.31 8.61 5.38
C GLU A 270 3.14 7.52 4.70
N ILE A 271 3.02 6.25 5.13
CA ILE A 271 3.68 5.10 4.49
C ILE A 271 3.21 5.00 3.04
N GLU A 272 1.91 5.08 2.77
CA GLU A 272 1.38 5.07 1.42
C GLU A 272 1.96 6.22 0.58
N LEU A 273 2.00 7.45 1.13
CA LEU A 273 2.56 8.62 0.46
C LEU A 273 4.03 8.41 0.05
N HIS A 274 4.85 7.91 0.96
CA HIS A 274 6.29 7.69 0.73
C HIS A 274 6.54 6.49 -0.20
N THR A 275 5.76 5.42 -0.06
CA THR A 275 5.89 4.19 -0.85
C THR A 275 5.66 4.45 -2.33
N ARG A 276 4.71 5.33 -2.70
CA ARG A 276 4.44 5.70 -4.11
C ARG A 276 5.66 6.20 -4.85
N THR A 277 6.58 6.84 -4.14
CA THR A 277 7.83 7.35 -4.71
C THR A 277 8.99 6.38 -4.49
N ALA A 278 9.16 5.84 -3.29
CA ALA A 278 10.30 5.01 -2.93
C ALA A 278 10.32 3.67 -3.71
N PHE A 279 9.16 3.08 -3.96
CA PHE A 279 9.05 1.78 -4.59
C PHE A 279 9.55 1.75 -6.05
N PRO A 280 9.19 2.70 -6.92
CA PRO A 280 9.75 2.77 -8.28
C PRO A 280 11.28 2.91 -8.30
N PHE A 281 11.87 3.61 -7.33
CA PHE A 281 13.34 3.74 -7.24
C PHE A 281 14.07 2.44 -6.89
N ALA A 282 13.41 1.51 -6.19
CA ALA A 282 13.95 0.17 -5.95
C ALA A 282 14.32 -0.56 -7.25
N THR A 283 13.64 -0.25 -8.36
CA THR A 283 13.92 -0.81 -9.69
C THR A 283 15.39 -0.67 -10.09
N TYR A 284 16.02 0.49 -9.85
CA TYR A 284 17.43 0.70 -10.18
C TYR A 284 18.35 -0.17 -9.33
N ILE A 285 18.08 -0.22 -8.03
CA ILE A 285 18.89 -0.96 -7.06
C ILE A 285 18.84 -2.46 -7.39
N LEU A 286 17.63 -2.98 -7.57
CA LEU A 286 17.40 -4.37 -7.89
C LEU A 286 17.95 -4.74 -9.28
N THR A 287 17.88 -3.84 -10.26
CA THR A 287 18.48 -4.05 -11.58
C THR A 287 20.01 -4.21 -11.47
N ILE A 288 20.71 -3.38 -10.68
CA ILE A 288 22.16 -3.50 -10.47
C ILE A 288 22.48 -4.85 -9.84
N ILE A 289 21.78 -5.25 -8.79
CA ILE A 289 21.97 -6.53 -8.12
C ILE A 289 21.73 -7.68 -9.10
N GLY A 290 20.61 -7.64 -9.83
CA GLY A 290 20.22 -8.68 -10.79
C GLY A 290 21.27 -8.91 -11.88
N VAL A 291 21.76 -7.82 -12.50
CA VAL A 291 22.83 -7.91 -13.50
C VAL A 291 24.12 -8.46 -12.86
N SER A 292 24.50 -7.96 -11.68
CA SER A 292 25.75 -8.36 -11.02
C SER A 292 25.76 -9.84 -10.62
N VAL A 293 24.61 -10.37 -10.20
CA VAL A 293 24.45 -11.79 -9.82
C VAL A 293 24.47 -12.70 -11.04
N ALA A 294 23.76 -12.30 -12.11
CA ALA A 294 23.46 -13.15 -13.26
C ALA A 294 24.43 -13.00 -14.45
N SER A 295 25.35 -12.02 -14.42
CA SER A 295 26.26 -11.73 -15.53
C SER A 295 27.40 -12.74 -15.70
N GLN A 296 27.66 -13.57 -14.71
CA GLN A 296 28.75 -14.56 -14.73
C GLN A 296 28.21 -15.97 -14.95
N LYS A 297 28.85 -16.71 -15.86
CA LYS A 297 28.52 -18.12 -16.09
C LYS A 297 28.97 -18.95 -14.90
N LYS A 298 27.99 -19.62 -14.24
CA LYS A 298 28.21 -20.48 -13.05
C LYS A 298 27.94 -21.94 -13.39
N ARG A 299 28.61 -22.86 -12.70
CA ARG A 299 28.42 -24.31 -12.86
C ARG A 299 27.00 -24.76 -12.46
N GLY A 300 26.29 -24.02 -11.60
CA GLY A 300 24.93 -24.29 -11.16
C GLY A 300 23.82 -23.89 -12.15
N GLY A 301 24.18 -23.31 -13.29
CA GLY A 301 23.23 -22.87 -14.31
C GLY A 301 22.29 -21.73 -13.86
N ILE A 302 21.27 -21.43 -14.66
CA ILE A 302 20.30 -20.34 -14.44
C ILE A 302 19.51 -20.54 -13.14
N GLY A 303 19.27 -21.80 -12.73
CA GLY A 303 18.50 -22.11 -11.52
C GLY A 303 19.11 -21.55 -10.23
N LEU A 304 20.42 -21.58 -10.10
CA LEU A 304 21.11 -21.00 -8.93
C LEU A 304 20.96 -19.47 -8.88
N ASP A 305 21.07 -18.79 -10.02
CA ASP A 305 20.91 -17.33 -10.07
C ASP A 305 19.47 -16.91 -9.73
N ILE A 306 18.48 -17.68 -10.20
CA ILE A 306 17.06 -17.45 -9.83
C ILE A 306 16.84 -17.68 -8.34
N ALA A 307 17.41 -18.74 -7.75
CA ALA A 307 17.27 -19.04 -6.33
C ALA A 307 17.86 -17.91 -5.46
N ILE A 308 19.06 -17.43 -5.81
CA ILE A 308 19.68 -16.27 -5.14
C ILE A 308 18.80 -15.03 -5.30
N GLY A 309 18.25 -14.81 -6.50
CA GLY A 309 17.35 -13.70 -6.76
C GLY A 309 16.08 -13.75 -5.93
N LEU A 310 15.41 -14.90 -5.89
CA LEU A 310 14.20 -15.10 -5.06
C LEU A 310 14.48 -14.86 -3.58
N PHE A 311 15.62 -15.35 -3.08
CA PHE A 311 16.04 -15.11 -1.70
C PHE A 311 16.23 -13.61 -1.42
N LEU A 312 16.93 -12.89 -2.30
CA LEU A 312 17.16 -11.44 -2.13
C LEU A 312 15.86 -10.64 -2.19
N VAL A 313 14.93 -11.01 -3.09
CA VAL A 313 13.58 -10.41 -3.15
C VAL A 313 12.82 -10.64 -1.86
N PHE A 314 12.84 -11.88 -1.36
CA PHE A 314 12.19 -12.21 -0.10
C PHE A 314 12.74 -11.35 1.06
N VAL A 315 14.06 -11.26 1.19
CA VAL A 315 14.71 -10.43 2.22
C VAL A 315 14.32 -8.95 2.06
N TYR A 316 14.27 -8.44 0.83
CA TYR A 316 13.85 -7.06 0.56
C TYR A 316 12.40 -6.79 0.99
N ILE A 317 11.47 -7.66 0.57
CA ILE A 317 10.03 -7.53 0.93
C ILE A 317 9.85 -7.67 2.44
N PHE A 318 10.55 -8.63 3.07
CA PHE A 318 10.49 -8.82 4.50
C PHE A 318 11.00 -7.59 5.26
N ALA A 319 12.14 -7.02 4.85
CA ALA A 319 12.66 -5.79 5.44
C ALA A 319 11.68 -4.62 5.31
N MET A 320 11.07 -4.45 4.12
CA MET A 320 10.02 -3.44 3.89
C MET A 320 8.85 -3.63 4.84
N LYS A 321 8.31 -4.84 4.96
CA LYS A 321 7.15 -5.14 5.82
C LYS A 321 7.49 -4.95 7.30
N MET A 322 8.64 -5.43 7.76
CA MET A 322 9.07 -5.27 9.16
C MET A 322 9.18 -3.79 9.55
N LEU A 323 9.80 -2.97 8.69
CA LEU A 323 9.98 -1.55 8.97
C LEU A 323 8.65 -0.76 8.89
N THR A 324 7.76 -1.10 7.96
CA THR A 324 6.43 -0.48 7.91
C THR A 324 5.59 -0.85 9.14
N VAL A 325 5.64 -2.10 9.60
CA VAL A 325 5.00 -2.50 10.88
C VAL A 325 5.64 -1.77 12.07
N ALA A 326 6.96 -1.59 12.09
CA ALA A 326 7.62 -0.81 13.13
C ALA A 326 7.17 0.67 13.13
N ALA A 327 6.90 1.26 11.97
CA ALA A 327 6.39 2.62 11.88
C ALA A 327 4.95 2.72 12.42
N THR A 328 4.09 1.74 12.14
CA THR A 328 2.69 1.78 12.61
C THR A 328 2.52 1.39 14.08
N LYS A 329 3.35 0.46 14.60
CA LYS A 329 3.17 -0.10 15.97
C LYS A 329 4.13 0.45 17.00
N VAL A 330 5.35 0.85 16.60
CA VAL A 330 6.42 1.28 17.53
C VAL A 330 6.75 2.77 17.38
N GLY A 331 6.14 3.47 16.38
CA GLY A 331 6.36 4.90 16.18
C GLY A 331 7.67 5.25 15.48
N LEU A 332 8.26 4.31 14.71
CA LEU A 332 9.39 4.62 13.84
C LEU A 332 8.95 5.65 12.78
N SER A 333 9.82 6.60 12.44
CA SER A 333 9.53 7.57 11.37
C SER A 333 9.16 6.84 10.07
N THR A 334 8.02 7.19 9.49
CA THR A 334 7.46 6.59 8.27
C THR A 334 8.39 6.77 7.07
N LEU A 335 9.06 7.94 6.97
CA LEU A 335 10.06 8.20 5.95
C LEU A 335 11.23 7.20 6.05
N ILE A 336 11.78 7.01 7.27
CA ILE A 336 12.87 6.06 7.50
C ILE A 336 12.41 4.65 7.19
N ALA A 337 11.24 4.25 7.65
CA ALA A 337 10.70 2.91 7.44
C ALA A 337 10.61 2.53 5.96
N VAL A 338 10.22 3.47 5.11
CA VAL A 338 10.03 3.22 3.67
C VAL A 338 11.35 3.32 2.88
N TRP A 339 12.26 4.23 3.24
CA TRP A 339 13.48 4.44 2.47
C TRP A 339 14.68 3.60 2.94
N LEU A 340 14.73 3.19 4.20
CA LEU A 340 15.83 2.42 4.75
C LEU A 340 16.12 1.11 4.02
N PRO A 341 15.10 0.28 3.62
CA PRO A 341 15.34 -0.90 2.80
C PRO A 341 16.06 -0.57 1.49
N ASN A 342 15.63 0.50 0.80
CA ASN A 342 16.27 0.95 -0.42
C ASN A 342 17.72 1.34 -0.20
N LEU A 343 18.04 2.05 0.87
CA LEU A 343 19.41 2.43 1.21
C LEU A 343 20.28 1.20 1.52
N LEU A 344 19.78 0.27 2.33
CA LEU A 344 20.49 -0.98 2.65
C LEU A 344 20.78 -1.79 1.38
N PHE A 345 19.77 -1.95 0.52
CA PHE A 345 19.94 -2.67 -0.74
C PHE A 345 20.81 -1.91 -1.76
N ALA A 346 20.87 -0.58 -1.71
CA ALA A 346 21.82 0.19 -2.51
C ALA A 346 23.28 -0.08 -2.09
N VAL A 347 23.55 -0.27 -0.80
CA VAL A 347 24.87 -0.69 -0.31
C VAL A 347 25.19 -2.10 -0.82
N ILE A 348 24.24 -3.04 -0.69
CA ILE A 348 24.38 -4.40 -1.22
C ILE A 348 24.63 -4.36 -2.74
N ALA A 349 23.88 -3.57 -3.50
CA ALA A 349 24.08 -3.37 -4.94
C ALA A 349 25.49 -2.90 -5.26
N SER A 350 26.03 -1.94 -4.49
CA SER A 350 27.39 -1.43 -4.66
C SER A 350 28.45 -2.50 -4.41
N ILE A 351 28.24 -3.38 -3.42
CA ILE A 351 29.12 -4.51 -3.14
C ILE A 351 29.11 -5.53 -4.30
N PHE A 352 27.91 -5.93 -4.75
CA PHE A 352 27.75 -6.87 -5.88
C PHE A 352 28.35 -6.29 -7.17
N TYR A 353 28.11 -5.01 -7.44
CA TYR A 353 28.68 -4.31 -8.60
C TYR A 353 30.20 -4.33 -8.60
N ARG A 354 30.84 -3.98 -7.46
CA ARG A 354 32.31 -4.02 -7.33
C ARG A 354 32.88 -5.43 -7.51
N ARG A 355 32.17 -6.47 -7.05
CA ARG A 355 32.58 -7.87 -7.26
C ARG A 355 32.48 -8.29 -8.73
N ALA A 356 31.47 -7.79 -9.44
CA ALA A 356 31.28 -8.10 -10.86
C ALA A 356 32.29 -7.38 -11.78
N GLN A 357 33.05 -6.39 -11.27
CA GLN A 357 34.14 -5.71 -11.99
C GLN A 357 35.47 -6.46 -11.95
N LYS A 358 35.63 -7.38 -10.99
CA LYS A 358 36.82 -8.23 -10.83
C LYS A 358 36.65 -9.54 -11.60
#